data_8a303ec7763c29358072211ed9e4d362
#
_entry.id   8a303ec7763c29358072211ed9e4d362
#
_cell.length_a   1.000
_cell.length_b   1.000
_cell.length_c   1.000
_cell.angle_alpha   90.00
_cell.angle_beta   90.00
_cell.angle_gamma   90.00
#
_symmetry.space_group_name_H-M   'P 1'
#
loop_
_entity.id
_entity.type
_entity.pdbx_description
1 polymer ?
#
loop_
_entity_poly.entity_id
_entity_poly.type
_entity_poly.pdbx_seq_one_letter_code
_entity_poly.pdbx_strand_id
1 'polypeptide(L)'
;MLSQNLWVLSGLSAFVPAAAAAVLDLPITRNGYNVVQLDIGTPGKKFQFLFDTGSSTSWVTDAACAPEACPNISGYNRVGYQVKDSSTGKLTGEEASIDYLGGATAGTVIDDVFSVGKTSWVQNFISANQSNWAAAAADGFLGLSFNSISVNHTSTVMHSLVPKLDKPRFAIYYNNSETQEPEQGGLLTLGDSRENEFAQGPLATVPVVQRNGQFDVWRSRFQSLTVKTSGGGVERVNNGLPSSSWRIPFDSGDAVFDTGAGSIGLDKSKIDKVYWALGWNYTQLLHSERILNCTEFNSTWSVTFELGPDEASSSSVTLTGGQLARPGFANRKDACWPPFDEGNSNGFSLIGTPFLTQFYTVWDFGSHEESKYKPTLSFGNLKR
;
A
#
# COMPACT_ATOMS: atom_id res chain seq x y z
N MET A 1 -18.74 60.65 50.77
CA MET A 1 -19.44 59.93 49.70
C MET A 1 -18.42 59.63 48.66
N LEU A 2 -17.86 58.40 48.68
CA LEU A 2 -16.91 57.90 47.67
C LEU A 2 -17.68 56.93 46.78
N SER A 3 -17.81 57.26 45.47
CA SER A 3 -18.41 56.42 44.46
C SER A 3 -17.35 55.43 43.90
N GLN A 4 -17.56 54.17 44.11
CA GLN A 4 -16.76 53.08 43.48
C GLN A 4 -17.29 52.80 42.08
N ASN A 5 -16.49 53.04 41.05
CA ASN A 5 -16.77 52.62 39.68
C ASN A 5 -16.33 51.18 39.50
N LEU A 6 -17.28 50.28 39.32
CA LEU A 6 -17.05 48.87 38.97
C LEU A 6 -16.87 48.76 37.44
N TRP A 7 -15.66 48.43 37.00
CA TRP A 7 -15.39 48.08 35.62
C TRP A 7 -15.72 46.58 35.40
N VAL A 8 -16.74 46.33 34.63
CA VAL A 8 -17.05 44.95 34.16
C VAL A 8 -16.22 44.69 32.91
N LEU A 9 -15.19 43.89 33.05
CA LEU A 9 -14.43 43.32 31.91
C LEU A 9 -15.27 42.20 31.29
N SER A 10 -15.96 42.47 30.17
CA SER A 10 -16.58 41.48 29.34
C SER A 10 -15.48 40.80 28.51
N GLY A 11 -15.07 39.60 28.94
CA GLY A 11 -14.19 38.74 28.17
C GLY A 11 -14.89 38.24 26.87
N LEU A 12 -14.48 38.75 25.72
CA LEU A 12 -14.80 38.13 24.44
C LEU A 12 -14.02 36.82 24.35
N SER A 13 -14.69 35.68 24.60
CA SER A 13 -14.18 34.37 24.19
C SER A 13 -14.21 34.31 22.67
N ALA A 14 -13.05 34.43 22.05
CA ALA A 14 -12.91 34.14 20.63
C ALA A 14 -13.23 32.65 20.40
N PHE A 15 -14.37 32.37 19.81
CA PHE A 15 -14.68 31.05 19.27
C PHE A 15 -13.67 30.81 18.14
N VAL A 16 -12.63 30.04 18.38
CA VAL A 16 -11.83 29.45 17.31
C VAL A 16 -12.69 28.32 16.74
N PRO A 17 -13.17 28.42 15.50
CA PRO A 17 -13.90 27.31 14.91
C PRO A 17 -12.99 26.08 14.89
N ALA A 18 -13.46 24.97 15.44
CA ALA A 18 -12.78 23.69 15.27
C ALA A 18 -12.60 23.47 13.76
N ALA A 19 -11.39 23.21 13.32
CA ALA A 19 -11.15 22.85 11.93
C ALA A 19 -12.08 21.67 11.58
N ALA A 20 -12.87 21.82 10.52
CA ALA A 20 -13.75 20.74 10.06
C ALA A 20 -12.90 19.51 9.78
N ALA A 21 -13.34 18.35 10.28
CA ALA A 21 -12.71 17.09 9.99
C ALA A 21 -12.65 16.84 8.47
N ALA A 22 -11.53 16.35 7.97
CA ALA A 22 -11.25 16.31 6.54
C ALA A 22 -11.49 14.92 5.93
N VAL A 23 -12.07 14.91 4.74
CA VAL A 23 -12.02 13.79 3.80
C VAL A 23 -11.29 14.27 2.55
N LEU A 24 -10.22 13.56 2.18
CA LEU A 24 -9.36 13.94 1.06
C LEU A 24 -9.38 12.83 0.02
N ASP A 25 -9.79 13.17 -1.20
CA ASP A 25 -9.78 12.28 -2.35
C ASP A 25 -8.58 12.62 -3.24
N LEU A 26 -7.66 11.67 -3.42
CA LEU A 26 -6.50 11.78 -4.28
C LEU A 26 -6.67 10.83 -5.47
N PRO A 27 -6.87 11.34 -6.68
CA PRO A 27 -6.89 10.51 -7.89
C PRO A 27 -5.59 9.73 -8.04
N ILE A 28 -5.71 8.44 -8.38
CA ILE A 28 -4.57 7.59 -8.68
C ILE A 28 -4.25 7.68 -10.16
N THR A 29 -3.01 7.98 -10.48
CA THR A 29 -2.45 7.92 -11.84
C THR A 29 -1.64 6.64 -12.00
N ARG A 30 -1.72 5.98 -13.17
CA ARG A 30 -0.89 4.85 -13.56
C ARG A 30 0.18 5.27 -14.57
N ASN A 31 1.43 5.11 -14.20
CA ASN A 31 2.57 5.35 -15.11
C ASN A 31 3.62 4.24 -15.01
N GLY A 32 3.17 2.99 -14.91
CA GLY A 32 3.98 1.84 -14.51
C GLY A 32 3.90 1.56 -13.02
N TYR A 33 3.53 2.55 -12.22
CA TYR A 33 3.24 2.50 -10.79
C TYR A 33 1.89 3.17 -10.51
N ASN A 34 1.32 2.92 -9.33
CA ASN A 34 0.15 3.64 -8.85
C ASN A 34 0.64 4.80 -7.99
N VAL A 35 0.36 6.03 -8.43
CA VAL A 35 0.86 7.25 -7.80
C VAL A 35 -0.27 8.23 -7.53
N VAL A 36 -0.06 9.09 -6.52
CA VAL A 36 -0.94 10.20 -6.17
C VAL A 36 -0.16 11.50 -6.16
N GLN A 37 -0.85 12.63 -6.26
CA GLN A 37 -0.24 13.95 -6.20
C GLN A 37 -0.66 14.70 -4.95
N LEU A 38 0.28 15.38 -4.31
CA LEU A 38 0.06 16.36 -3.26
C LEU A 38 1.06 17.51 -3.37
N ASP A 39 0.74 18.61 -2.71
CA ASP A 39 1.61 19.77 -2.70
C ASP A 39 2.52 19.75 -1.46
N ILE A 40 3.79 20.19 -1.64
CA ILE A 40 4.75 20.40 -0.55
C ILE A 40 5.22 21.87 -0.59
N GLY A 41 5.31 22.47 0.58
CA GLY A 41 5.89 23.80 0.80
C GLY A 41 4.91 24.94 0.70
N THR A 42 5.46 26.15 0.86
CA THR A 42 4.72 27.41 0.72
C THR A 42 5.56 28.38 -0.13
N PRO A 43 5.11 28.72 -1.37
CA PRO A 43 3.89 28.22 -2.03
C PRO A 43 3.98 26.73 -2.33
N GLY A 44 2.80 26.05 -2.36
CA GLY A 44 2.74 24.62 -2.63
C GLY A 44 3.22 24.25 -4.03
N LYS A 45 4.14 23.29 -4.14
CA LYS A 45 4.63 22.70 -5.38
C LYS A 45 4.17 21.26 -5.45
N LYS A 46 3.61 20.84 -6.60
CA LYS A 46 3.08 19.49 -6.81
C LYS A 46 4.20 18.47 -6.95
N PHE A 47 4.06 17.36 -6.22
CA PHE A 47 4.92 16.20 -6.31
C PHE A 47 4.07 14.93 -6.48
N GLN A 48 4.61 13.98 -7.22
CA GLN A 48 3.99 12.70 -7.49
C GLN A 48 4.63 11.62 -6.62
N PHE A 49 3.81 10.90 -5.85
CA PHE A 49 4.26 9.90 -4.91
C PHE A 49 3.71 8.52 -5.22
N LEU A 50 4.56 7.52 -5.19
CA LEU A 50 4.13 6.15 -4.96
C LEU A 50 3.65 6.06 -3.51
N PHE A 51 2.41 5.65 -3.28
CA PHE A 51 1.89 5.44 -1.92
C PHE A 51 2.17 4.01 -1.48
N ASP A 52 2.69 3.87 -0.28
CA ASP A 52 3.32 2.65 0.21
C ASP A 52 2.81 2.27 1.60
N THR A 53 1.99 1.22 1.66
CA THR A 53 1.50 0.66 2.93
C THR A 53 2.50 -0.28 3.59
N GLY A 54 3.60 -0.61 2.93
CA GLY A 54 4.70 -1.41 3.47
C GLY A 54 5.77 -0.58 4.17
N SER A 55 5.72 0.77 4.07
CA SER A 55 6.67 1.67 4.75
C SER A 55 5.99 2.85 5.43
N SER A 56 6.74 3.59 6.26
CA SER A 56 6.21 4.69 7.08
C SER A 56 6.80 6.04 6.75
N THR A 57 8.10 6.13 6.59
CA THR A 57 8.78 7.39 6.29
C THR A 57 8.58 7.79 4.84
N SER A 58 8.09 9.00 4.62
CA SER A 58 8.00 9.57 3.27
C SER A 58 9.33 10.19 2.85
N TRP A 59 9.59 10.20 1.55
CA TRP A 59 10.73 10.87 0.97
C TRP A 59 10.43 11.44 -0.41
N VAL A 60 11.18 12.44 -0.80
CA VAL A 60 11.14 13.03 -2.14
C VAL A 60 12.57 13.28 -2.61
N THR A 61 12.84 13.09 -3.90
CA THR A 61 14.17 13.35 -4.48
C THR A 61 14.52 14.84 -4.33
N ASP A 62 15.70 15.15 -3.79
CA ASP A 62 16.22 16.51 -3.74
C ASP A 62 16.56 16.99 -5.16
N ALA A 63 16.24 18.23 -5.48
CA ALA A 63 16.50 18.80 -6.79
C ALA A 63 18.01 18.95 -7.11
N ALA A 64 18.85 18.98 -6.09
CA ALA A 64 20.31 18.99 -6.21
C ALA A 64 20.92 17.60 -6.21
N CYS A 65 20.11 16.52 -6.13
CA CYS A 65 20.66 15.16 -6.16
C CYS A 65 21.33 14.88 -7.51
N ALA A 66 22.61 14.50 -7.45
CA ALA A 66 23.38 14.18 -8.64
C ALA A 66 22.80 12.94 -9.36
N PRO A 67 22.82 12.86 -10.71
CA PRO A 67 22.29 11.73 -11.46
C PRO A 67 22.92 10.39 -11.09
N GLU A 68 24.16 10.38 -10.63
CA GLU A 68 24.87 9.18 -10.19
C GLU A 68 24.37 8.68 -8.84
N ALA A 69 23.91 9.60 -7.98
CA ALA A 69 23.39 9.30 -6.65
C ALA A 69 21.86 9.03 -6.67
N CYS A 70 21.14 9.63 -7.62
CA CYS A 70 19.70 9.45 -7.80
C CYS A 70 19.36 9.12 -9.27
N PRO A 71 19.83 7.98 -9.81
CA PRO A 71 19.60 7.65 -11.21
C PRO A 71 18.11 7.59 -11.55
N ASN A 72 17.78 7.96 -12.79
CA ASN A 72 16.40 7.93 -13.28
C ASN A 72 16.35 7.38 -14.70
N ILE A 73 15.82 6.19 -14.84
CA ILE A 73 15.57 5.51 -16.12
C ILE A 73 14.07 5.31 -16.39
N SER A 74 13.21 5.88 -15.54
CA SER A 74 11.76 5.68 -15.60
C SER A 74 11.07 6.41 -16.76
N GLY A 75 11.73 7.39 -17.37
CA GLY A 75 11.14 8.30 -18.35
C GLY A 75 10.27 9.41 -17.73
N TYR A 76 10.02 9.38 -16.43
CA TYR A 76 9.33 10.45 -15.71
C TYR A 76 10.32 11.55 -15.30
N ASN A 77 9.96 12.82 -15.57
CA ASN A 77 10.78 13.95 -15.18
C ASN A 77 10.49 14.31 -13.71
N ARG A 78 11.34 13.88 -12.79
CA ARG A 78 11.23 14.22 -11.37
C ARG A 78 11.32 15.72 -11.16
N VAL A 79 10.41 16.24 -10.33
CA VAL A 79 10.31 17.68 -10.05
C VAL A 79 11.46 18.16 -9.15
N GLY A 80 11.88 17.32 -8.20
CA GLY A 80 12.91 17.64 -7.20
C GLY A 80 12.45 18.66 -6.17
N TYR A 81 12.69 18.36 -4.88
CA TYR A 81 12.38 19.25 -3.77
C TYR A 81 13.58 20.14 -3.44
N GLN A 82 13.34 21.40 -3.06
CA GLN A 82 14.36 22.30 -2.50
C GLN A 82 13.79 23.06 -1.31
N VAL A 83 14.40 22.89 -0.15
CA VAL A 83 13.95 23.53 1.10
C VAL A 83 13.95 25.06 1.01
N LYS A 84 14.90 25.66 0.30
CA LYS A 84 14.99 27.12 0.12
C LYS A 84 13.86 27.73 -0.71
N ASP A 85 13.14 26.93 -1.50
CA ASP A 85 12.03 27.38 -2.34
C ASP A 85 10.70 27.39 -1.55
N SER A 86 10.71 26.94 -0.29
CA SER A 86 9.57 26.94 0.62
C SER A 86 9.79 27.85 1.81
N SER A 87 8.88 28.80 2.03
CA SER A 87 8.93 29.67 3.21
C SER A 87 8.60 28.93 4.52
N THR A 88 8.03 27.71 4.44
CA THR A 88 7.71 26.83 5.59
C THR A 88 8.70 25.70 5.76
N GLY A 89 9.58 25.47 4.78
CA GLY A 89 10.59 24.43 4.82
C GLY A 89 11.66 24.68 5.89
N LYS A 90 11.98 23.65 6.67
CA LYS A 90 12.98 23.72 7.76
C LYS A 90 13.89 22.52 7.74
N LEU A 91 15.21 22.78 7.74
CA LEU A 91 16.21 21.76 7.99
C LEU A 91 16.14 21.35 9.48
N THR A 92 16.01 20.06 9.75
CA THR A 92 16.04 19.55 11.14
C THR A 92 17.45 19.39 11.67
N GLY A 93 18.43 19.26 10.77
CA GLY A 93 19.81 18.91 11.09
C GLY A 93 20.05 17.40 11.20
N GLU A 94 19.04 16.60 10.94
CA GLU A 94 19.09 15.13 11.01
C GLU A 94 19.25 14.51 9.61
N GLU A 95 19.94 13.37 9.54
CA GLU A 95 20.04 12.53 8.36
C GLU A 95 19.30 11.23 8.60
N ALA A 96 18.68 10.69 7.56
CA ALA A 96 17.95 9.42 7.64
C ALA A 96 18.18 8.57 6.39
N SER A 97 18.06 7.25 6.56
CA SER A 97 18.12 6.28 5.48
C SER A 97 17.08 5.20 5.66
N ILE A 98 16.58 4.67 4.55
CA ILE A 98 15.63 3.57 4.51
C ILE A 98 16.19 2.51 3.58
N ASP A 99 16.26 1.27 4.08
CA ASP A 99 16.53 0.08 3.29
C ASP A 99 15.20 -0.65 3.06
N TYR A 100 14.72 -0.62 1.82
CA TYR A 100 13.56 -1.38 1.39
C TYR A 100 13.97 -2.76 0.89
N LEU A 101 13.01 -3.67 0.73
CA LEU A 101 13.27 -4.96 0.10
C LEU A 101 13.77 -4.81 -1.36
N GLY A 102 13.35 -3.75 -2.05
CA GLY A 102 13.65 -3.50 -3.46
C GLY A 102 14.66 -2.38 -3.73
N GLY A 103 15.14 -1.68 -2.71
CA GLY A 103 16.05 -0.54 -2.90
C GLY A 103 16.32 0.23 -1.63
N ALA A 104 17.06 1.35 -1.75
CA ALA A 104 17.42 2.19 -0.62
C ALA A 104 17.31 3.68 -0.97
N THR A 105 17.11 4.50 0.06
CA THR A 105 17.08 5.97 -0.04
C THR A 105 17.68 6.57 1.21
N ALA A 106 18.45 7.66 1.05
CA ALA A 106 19.01 8.41 2.16
C ALA A 106 19.03 9.91 1.86
N GLY A 107 19.02 10.73 2.89
CA GLY A 107 19.11 12.18 2.78
C GLY A 107 18.79 12.91 4.07
N THR A 108 18.63 14.22 3.95
CA THR A 108 18.39 15.13 5.07
C THR A 108 16.90 15.15 5.46
N VAL A 109 16.59 15.09 6.75
CA VAL A 109 15.22 15.22 7.26
C VAL A 109 14.78 16.68 7.23
N ILE A 110 13.63 16.91 6.63
CA ILE A 110 13.02 18.23 6.45
C ILE A 110 11.65 18.24 7.13
N ASP A 111 11.30 19.33 7.79
CA ASP A 111 9.92 19.68 8.15
C ASP A 111 9.37 20.65 7.10
N ASP A 112 8.25 20.33 6.48
CA ASP A 112 7.54 21.28 5.63
C ASP A 112 6.02 21.02 5.64
N VAL A 113 5.26 21.90 5.04
CA VAL A 113 3.82 21.78 4.90
C VAL A 113 3.48 20.90 3.71
N PHE A 114 2.76 19.82 3.98
CA PHE A 114 2.07 19.03 2.97
C PHE A 114 0.63 19.50 2.85
N SER A 115 0.07 19.48 1.65
CA SER A 115 -1.32 19.88 1.45
C SER A 115 -2.03 19.13 0.31
N VAL A 116 -3.35 18.95 0.51
CA VAL A 116 -4.29 18.43 -0.49
C VAL A 116 -5.52 19.33 -0.47
N GLY A 117 -5.77 20.06 -1.54
CA GLY A 117 -6.84 21.03 -1.64
C GLY A 117 -6.69 22.14 -0.57
N LYS A 118 -7.63 22.20 0.38
CA LYS A 118 -7.60 23.20 1.47
C LYS A 118 -7.03 22.64 2.78
N THR A 119 -6.76 21.36 2.86
CA THR A 119 -6.23 20.71 4.06
C THR A 119 -4.72 20.68 4.00
N SER A 120 -4.08 21.11 5.08
CA SER A 120 -2.63 21.14 5.23
C SER A 120 -2.18 20.62 6.59
N TRP A 121 -0.98 20.04 6.62
CA TRP A 121 -0.33 19.58 7.85
C TRP A 121 1.17 19.73 7.76
N VAL A 122 1.85 19.82 8.89
CA VAL A 122 3.31 19.74 8.93
C VAL A 122 3.71 18.28 8.85
N GLN A 123 4.62 17.96 7.95
CA GLN A 123 5.17 16.62 7.75
C GLN A 123 6.68 16.69 7.76
N ASN A 124 7.31 15.78 8.50
CA ASN A 124 8.73 15.52 8.34
C ASN A 124 8.93 14.38 7.32
N PHE A 125 9.94 14.51 6.49
CA PHE A 125 10.25 13.58 5.40
C PHE A 125 11.72 13.69 5.03
N ILE A 126 12.21 12.75 4.23
CA ILE A 126 13.58 12.78 3.72
C ILE A 126 13.62 13.54 2.39
N SER A 127 14.41 14.61 2.30
CA SER A 127 14.89 15.16 1.03
C SER A 127 16.07 14.31 0.57
N ALA A 128 15.82 13.42 -0.39
CA ALA A 128 16.73 12.34 -0.74
C ALA A 128 17.85 12.83 -1.65
N ASN A 129 19.10 12.74 -1.18
CA ASN A 129 20.32 13.03 -1.93
C ASN A 129 21.04 11.74 -2.39
N GLN A 130 20.50 10.57 -2.03
CA GLN A 130 20.88 9.25 -2.52
C GLN A 130 19.64 8.38 -2.66
N SER A 131 19.47 7.71 -3.80
CA SER A 131 18.38 6.77 -4.03
C SER A 131 18.71 5.86 -5.22
N ASN A 132 18.51 4.55 -5.08
CA ASN A 132 18.68 3.60 -6.18
C ASN A 132 17.35 3.21 -6.87
N TRP A 133 16.26 3.91 -6.58
CA TRP A 133 14.95 3.72 -7.21
C TRP A 133 14.88 4.29 -8.63
N ALA A 134 15.81 3.86 -9.50
CA ALA A 134 15.98 4.41 -10.84
C ALA A 134 14.76 4.24 -11.74
N ALA A 135 14.03 3.13 -11.62
CA ALA A 135 12.85 2.82 -12.44
C ALA A 135 11.54 3.41 -11.89
N ALA A 136 11.54 3.99 -10.70
CA ALA A 136 10.31 4.56 -10.11
C ALA A 136 9.91 5.86 -10.83
N ALA A 137 8.76 5.82 -11.51
CA ALA A 137 8.19 6.99 -12.20
C ALA A 137 7.42 7.87 -11.20
N ALA A 138 8.13 8.37 -10.18
CA ALA A 138 7.61 9.21 -9.11
C ALA A 138 8.71 10.15 -8.59
N ASP A 139 8.32 11.22 -7.91
CA ASP A 139 9.25 12.11 -7.21
C ASP A 139 9.77 11.48 -5.91
N GLY A 140 8.95 10.61 -5.29
CA GLY A 140 9.27 9.94 -4.04
C GLY A 140 8.20 8.96 -3.61
N PHE A 141 8.27 8.52 -2.34
CA PHE A 141 7.32 7.59 -1.75
C PHE A 141 6.56 8.24 -0.58
N LEU A 142 5.29 7.91 -0.47
CA LEU A 142 4.39 8.35 0.59
C LEU A 142 4.10 7.18 1.53
N GLY A 143 4.76 7.13 2.69
CA GLY A 143 4.57 6.04 3.66
C GLY A 143 3.22 6.11 4.36
N LEU A 144 2.44 5.02 4.29
CA LEU A 144 1.09 4.92 4.85
C LEU A 144 0.97 3.86 5.95
N SER A 145 2.10 3.32 6.44
CA SER A 145 2.11 2.34 7.51
C SER A 145 2.14 3.00 8.90
N PHE A 146 2.56 2.27 9.94
CA PHE A 146 2.52 2.74 11.31
C PHE A 146 3.80 3.47 11.73
N ASN A 147 3.68 4.37 12.68
CA ASN A 147 4.79 5.24 13.09
C ASN A 147 5.96 4.49 13.73
N SER A 148 5.74 3.30 14.28
CA SER A 148 6.75 2.49 14.98
C SER A 148 7.96 2.09 14.13
N ILE A 149 7.84 2.11 12.80
CA ILE A 149 8.95 1.82 11.86
C ILE A 149 9.44 3.05 11.11
N SER A 150 9.01 4.24 11.51
CA SER A 150 9.56 5.48 10.96
C SER A 150 11.02 5.64 11.38
N VAL A 151 11.87 6.07 10.46
CA VAL A 151 13.31 6.21 10.72
C VAL A 151 13.67 7.60 11.26
N ASN A 152 14.69 7.68 12.11
CA ASN A 152 15.34 8.90 12.58
C ASN A 152 14.46 10.15 12.67
N HIS A 153 13.64 10.25 13.72
CA HIS A 153 12.77 11.42 14.00
C HIS A 153 11.76 11.77 12.89
N THR A 154 11.54 10.91 11.91
CA THR A 154 10.44 11.06 10.96
C THR A 154 9.15 10.44 11.51
N SER A 155 8.03 10.76 10.89
CA SER A 155 6.72 10.16 11.18
C SER A 155 6.01 9.79 9.89
N THR A 156 5.16 8.77 9.95
CA THR A 156 4.30 8.46 8.80
C THR A 156 3.32 9.60 8.54
N VAL A 157 2.94 9.79 7.28
CA VAL A 157 1.90 10.75 6.90
C VAL A 157 0.61 10.52 7.69
N MET A 158 0.26 9.25 7.94
CA MET A 158 -0.96 8.94 8.68
C MET A 158 -0.88 9.38 10.15
N HIS A 159 0.29 9.30 10.80
CA HIS A 159 0.48 9.84 12.17
C HIS A 159 0.19 11.34 12.22
N SER A 160 0.68 12.10 11.25
CA SER A 160 0.48 13.55 11.19
C SER A 160 -0.95 13.95 10.79
N LEU A 161 -1.61 13.13 9.97
CA LEU A 161 -2.87 13.47 9.32
C LEU A 161 -4.10 12.89 10.03
N VAL A 162 -4.05 11.68 10.58
CA VAL A 162 -5.18 11.00 11.24
C VAL A 162 -5.90 11.89 12.26
N PRO A 163 -5.22 12.69 13.10
CA PRO A 163 -5.91 13.59 14.04
C PRO A 163 -6.78 14.68 13.40
N LYS A 164 -6.60 14.93 12.09
CA LYS A 164 -7.32 15.95 11.30
C LYS A 164 -8.39 15.36 10.40
N LEU A 165 -8.41 14.04 10.23
CA LEU A 165 -9.35 13.33 9.37
C LEU A 165 -10.73 13.15 10.02
N ASP A 166 -11.78 13.00 9.23
CA ASP A 166 -13.13 12.69 9.72
C ASP A 166 -13.16 11.32 10.39
N LYS A 167 -12.62 10.30 9.74
CA LYS A 167 -12.44 8.96 10.29
C LYS A 167 -10.96 8.57 10.27
N PRO A 168 -10.49 7.78 11.25
CA PRO A 168 -9.09 7.37 11.34
C PRO A 168 -8.78 6.24 10.34
N ARG A 169 -9.03 6.46 9.05
CA ARG A 169 -8.90 5.46 7.99
C ARG A 169 -8.53 6.06 6.65
N PHE A 170 -8.09 5.19 5.77
CA PHE A 170 -8.04 5.46 4.34
C PHE A 170 -8.58 4.28 3.56
N ALA A 171 -8.93 4.51 2.30
CA ALA A 171 -9.45 3.48 1.41
C ALA A 171 -8.86 3.63 0.01
N ILE A 172 -8.71 2.50 -0.69
CA ILE A 172 -8.12 2.47 -2.03
C ILE A 172 -9.08 1.76 -2.97
N TYR A 173 -9.41 2.45 -4.04
CA TYR A 173 -10.07 1.91 -5.22
C TYR A 173 -9.09 1.91 -6.38
N TYR A 174 -8.84 0.75 -6.97
CA TYR A 174 -8.12 0.63 -8.23
C TYR A 174 -9.10 0.40 -9.38
N ASN A 175 -8.99 1.23 -10.38
CA ASN A 175 -9.80 1.08 -11.57
C ASN A 175 -9.09 0.14 -12.57
N ASN A 176 -9.58 -1.09 -12.66
CA ASN A 176 -8.97 -2.15 -13.48
C ASN A 176 -9.53 -2.24 -14.91
N SER A 177 -10.24 -1.22 -15.40
CA SER A 177 -10.72 -1.21 -16.78
C SER A 177 -9.56 -1.12 -17.78
N GLU A 178 -9.52 -2.02 -18.74
CA GLU A 178 -8.48 -2.07 -19.79
C GLU A 178 -8.52 -0.88 -20.76
N THR A 179 -9.63 -0.12 -20.76
CA THR A 179 -9.89 0.98 -21.72
C THR A 179 -9.57 2.35 -21.15
N GLN A 180 -8.94 2.44 -19.97
CA GLN A 180 -8.81 3.70 -19.27
C GLN A 180 -7.48 4.41 -19.52
N GLU A 181 -7.60 5.74 -19.57
CA GLU A 181 -6.47 6.66 -19.56
C GLU A 181 -5.66 6.50 -18.25
N PRO A 182 -4.33 6.66 -18.30
CA PRO A 182 -3.46 6.52 -17.12
C PRO A 182 -3.91 7.33 -15.91
N GLU A 183 -4.53 8.49 -16.13
CA GLU A 183 -5.01 9.43 -15.10
C GLU A 183 -6.25 8.93 -14.35
N GLN A 184 -6.89 7.86 -14.82
CA GLN A 184 -8.08 7.26 -14.21
C GLN A 184 -7.74 5.95 -13.48
N GLY A 185 -6.57 5.84 -12.89
CA GLY A 185 -6.08 4.64 -12.22
C GLY A 185 -6.85 4.22 -10.96
N GLY A 186 -7.67 5.12 -10.40
CA GLY A 186 -8.44 4.86 -9.19
C GLY A 186 -8.53 6.05 -8.25
N LEU A 187 -8.74 5.76 -6.96
CA LEU A 187 -8.91 6.77 -5.92
C LEU A 187 -8.29 6.29 -4.61
N LEU A 188 -7.46 7.13 -3.98
CA LEU A 188 -7.05 7.02 -2.59
C LEU A 188 -7.87 8.04 -1.79
N THR A 189 -8.75 7.57 -0.91
CA THR A 189 -9.54 8.41 -0.01
C THR A 189 -8.94 8.37 1.38
N LEU A 190 -8.59 9.52 1.96
CA LEU A 190 -8.10 9.65 3.35
C LEU A 190 -9.20 10.27 4.19
N GLY A 191 -9.50 9.67 5.35
CA GLY A 191 -10.49 10.19 6.31
C GLY A 191 -11.89 9.63 6.15
N ASP A 192 -12.13 8.78 5.18
CA ASP A 192 -13.39 8.04 5.00
C ASP A 192 -13.14 6.81 4.10
N SER A 193 -14.23 6.15 3.77
CA SER A 193 -14.29 5.07 2.79
C SER A 193 -15.49 5.29 1.85
N ARG A 194 -15.43 4.68 0.66
CA ARG A 194 -16.44 4.78 -0.40
C ARG A 194 -17.01 3.41 -0.75
N GLU A 195 -17.26 2.55 0.27
CA GLU A 195 -17.74 1.17 0.06
C GLU A 195 -19.01 1.13 -0.78
N ASN A 196 -19.97 2.05 -0.50
CA ASN A 196 -21.23 2.11 -1.23
C ASN A 196 -21.06 2.44 -2.70
N GLU A 197 -19.95 3.06 -3.08
CA GLU A 197 -19.64 3.45 -4.46
C GLU A 197 -18.87 2.34 -5.18
N PHE A 198 -17.83 1.80 -4.55
CA PHE A 198 -16.85 0.95 -5.22
C PHE A 198 -16.91 -0.54 -4.85
N ALA A 199 -17.55 -0.92 -3.72
CA ALA A 199 -17.62 -2.30 -3.28
C ALA A 199 -18.98 -2.92 -3.53
N GLN A 200 -18.99 -4.21 -3.88
CA GLN A 200 -20.18 -5.04 -4.01
C GLN A 200 -20.24 -6.06 -2.86
N GLY A 201 -21.33 -6.05 -2.11
CA GLY A 201 -21.56 -6.95 -0.98
C GLY A 201 -20.76 -6.54 0.29
N PRO A 202 -20.78 -7.39 1.31
CA PRO A 202 -20.07 -7.11 2.56
C PRO A 202 -18.55 -7.20 2.37
N LEU A 203 -17.81 -6.41 3.16
CA LEU A 203 -16.36 -6.48 3.20
C LEU A 203 -15.89 -7.66 4.06
N ALA A 204 -14.90 -8.39 3.59
CA ALA A 204 -14.13 -9.33 4.41
C ALA A 204 -13.14 -8.53 5.26
N THR A 205 -13.36 -8.47 6.57
CA THR A 205 -12.53 -7.67 7.49
C THR A 205 -11.66 -8.57 8.34
N VAL A 206 -10.38 -8.20 8.47
CA VAL A 206 -9.38 -8.89 9.28
C VAL A 206 -8.70 -7.92 10.23
N PRO A 207 -8.37 -8.35 11.46
CA PRO A 207 -7.57 -7.53 12.37
C PRO A 207 -6.13 -7.45 11.90
N VAL A 208 -5.53 -6.27 12.08
CA VAL A 208 -4.07 -6.10 11.97
C VAL A 208 -3.44 -6.54 13.28
N VAL A 209 -2.37 -7.33 13.18
CA VAL A 209 -1.69 -7.89 14.35
C VAL A 209 -0.38 -7.17 14.64
N GLN A 210 -0.05 -7.10 15.92
CA GLN A 210 1.22 -6.53 16.39
C GLN A 210 2.38 -7.51 16.20
N ARG A 211 3.56 -6.95 16.00
CA ARG A 211 4.83 -7.64 16.12
C ARG A 211 5.63 -6.99 17.25
N ASN A 212 6.13 -7.78 18.19
CA ASN A 212 6.85 -7.28 19.37
C ASN A 212 6.08 -6.20 20.17
N GLY A 213 4.75 -6.34 20.25
CA GLY A 213 3.89 -5.41 21.01
C GLY A 213 3.57 -4.09 20.31
N GLN A 214 3.95 -3.92 19.03
CA GLN A 214 3.70 -2.71 18.24
C GLN A 214 3.07 -3.05 16.89
N PHE A 215 2.20 -2.16 16.38
CA PHE A 215 1.80 -2.18 14.98
C PHE A 215 2.93 -1.57 14.16
N ASP A 216 3.46 -2.30 13.19
CA ASP A 216 4.58 -1.89 12.34
C ASP A 216 4.15 -1.71 10.87
N VAL A 217 3.56 -2.75 10.27
CA VAL A 217 2.98 -2.73 8.92
C VAL A 217 1.57 -3.31 8.95
N TRP A 218 0.83 -3.14 7.87
CA TRP A 218 -0.50 -3.70 7.69
C TRP A 218 -0.43 -5.21 7.49
N ARG A 219 -0.36 -5.95 8.58
CA ARG A 219 -0.25 -7.41 8.60
C ARG A 219 -1.44 -8.08 9.27
N SER A 220 -1.83 -9.23 8.77
CA SER A 220 -2.76 -10.15 9.42
C SER A 220 -2.13 -11.53 9.53
N ARG A 221 -2.70 -12.42 10.36
CA ARG A 221 -2.29 -13.81 10.37
C ARG A 221 -2.81 -14.53 9.14
N PHE A 222 -1.95 -15.32 8.52
CA PHE A 222 -2.25 -16.13 7.36
C PHE A 222 -2.45 -17.58 7.80
N GLN A 223 -3.72 -18.04 7.83
CA GLN A 223 -4.06 -19.37 8.30
C GLN A 223 -3.80 -20.43 7.24
N SER A 224 -4.32 -20.21 6.04
CA SER A 224 -4.15 -21.16 4.94
C SER A 224 -4.43 -20.53 3.59
N LEU A 225 -3.88 -21.14 2.55
CA LEU A 225 -4.27 -20.92 1.15
C LEU A 225 -4.99 -22.16 0.63
N THR A 226 -6.22 -21.99 0.15
CA THR A 226 -6.97 -23.08 -0.48
C THR A 226 -6.94 -22.89 -2.00
N VAL A 227 -6.35 -23.84 -2.71
CA VAL A 227 -6.37 -23.91 -4.17
C VAL A 227 -7.54 -24.78 -4.59
N LYS A 228 -8.41 -24.26 -5.47
CA LYS A 228 -9.51 -25.03 -6.09
C LYS A 228 -9.26 -25.09 -7.60
N THR A 229 -9.41 -26.28 -8.19
CA THR A 229 -9.37 -26.47 -9.64
C THR A 229 -10.61 -27.23 -10.08
N SER A 230 -11.34 -26.73 -11.09
CA SER A 230 -12.42 -27.46 -11.76
C SER A 230 -11.84 -28.22 -12.95
N GLY A 231 -12.14 -29.51 -13.06
CA GLY A 231 -11.54 -30.42 -14.04
C GLY A 231 -11.57 -29.88 -15.47
N GLY A 232 -10.41 -29.92 -16.14
CA GLY A 232 -10.27 -29.73 -17.60
C GLY A 232 -9.17 -28.79 -18.10
N GLY A 233 -8.38 -28.14 -17.25
CA GLY A 233 -7.45 -27.10 -17.73
C GLY A 233 -5.96 -27.31 -17.51
N VAL A 234 -5.57 -28.24 -16.64
CA VAL A 234 -4.16 -28.56 -16.41
C VAL A 234 -4.00 -30.07 -16.60
N GLU A 235 -3.17 -30.47 -17.55
CA GLU A 235 -2.76 -31.88 -17.64
C GLU A 235 -2.08 -32.27 -16.34
N ARG A 236 -2.86 -32.83 -15.41
CA ARG A 236 -2.29 -33.53 -14.26
C ARG A 236 -1.66 -34.81 -14.75
N VAL A 237 -0.38 -34.76 -14.96
CA VAL A 237 0.42 -35.98 -15.07
C VAL A 237 0.34 -36.65 -13.70
N ASN A 238 -0.53 -37.63 -13.59
CA ASN A 238 -0.80 -38.62 -12.56
C ASN A 238 -2.08 -38.38 -11.73
N ASN A 239 -3.00 -39.35 -11.92
CA ASN A 239 -4.11 -39.73 -11.08
C ASN A 239 -5.46 -39.01 -11.25
N GLY A 240 -5.96 -38.84 -12.49
CA GLY A 240 -7.40 -38.92 -12.80
C GLY A 240 -8.42 -38.37 -11.80
N LEU A 241 -8.09 -37.35 -10.97
CA LEU A 241 -9.02 -36.86 -9.98
C LEU A 241 -9.87 -35.71 -10.55
N PRO A 242 -11.20 -35.81 -10.47
CA PRO A 242 -12.10 -34.72 -10.76
C PRO A 242 -11.90 -33.62 -9.73
N SER A 243 -12.24 -32.37 -10.08
CA SER A 243 -12.15 -31.14 -9.25
C SER A 243 -11.53 -31.34 -7.87
N SER A 244 -10.41 -30.72 -7.59
CA SER A 244 -9.73 -30.90 -6.31
C SER A 244 -9.64 -29.57 -5.57
N SER A 245 -9.78 -29.64 -4.27
CA SER A 245 -9.54 -28.56 -3.34
C SER A 245 -8.38 -28.94 -2.43
N TRP A 246 -7.35 -28.12 -2.41
CA TRP A 246 -6.14 -28.34 -1.61
C TRP A 246 -5.94 -27.20 -0.64
N ARG A 247 -6.03 -27.51 0.64
CA ARG A 247 -5.74 -26.56 1.71
C ARG A 247 -4.29 -26.67 2.13
N ILE A 248 -3.55 -25.59 2.01
CA ILE A 248 -2.14 -25.48 2.39
C ILE A 248 -2.07 -24.61 3.64
N PRO A 249 -1.71 -25.17 4.81
CA PRO A 249 -1.61 -24.37 6.04
C PRO A 249 -0.39 -23.44 5.96
N PHE A 250 -0.57 -22.21 6.41
CA PHE A 250 0.47 -21.19 6.58
C PHE A 250 0.85 -21.01 8.06
N ASP A 251 0.31 -21.86 8.95
CA ASP A 251 0.70 -22.02 10.35
C ASP A 251 0.64 -20.68 11.13
N SER A 252 -0.35 -19.85 10.86
CA SER A 252 -0.51 -18.50 11.42
C SER A 252 0.70 -17.58 11.15
N GLY A 253 1.38 -17.78 10.02
CA GLY A 253 2.40 -16.87 9.52
C GLY A 253 1.85 -15.48 9.22
N ASP A 254 2.72 -14.53 8.90
CA ASP A 254 2.33 -13.16 8.60
C ASP A 254 2.02 -12.98 7.10
N ALA A 255 0.87 -12.37 6.79
CA ALA A 255 0.57 -11.76 5.49
C ALA A 255 0.64 -10.24 5.63
N VAL A 256 1.62 -9.62 5.00
CA VAL A 256 1.79 -8.16 4.94
C VAL A 256 1.21 -7.63 3.64
N PHE A 257 0.29 -6.67 3.73
CA PHE A 257 -0.38 -6.06 2.59
C PHE A 257 0.33 -4.77 2.21
N ASP A 258 0.92 -4.75 1.01
CA ASP A 258 1.89 -3.75 0.61
C ASP A 258 1.59 -3.19 -0.79
N THR A 259 1.15 -1.92 -0.85
CA THR A 259 0.88 -1.22 -2.12
C THR A 259 2.16 -0.86 -2.88
N GLY A 260 3.32 -0.88 -2.22
CA GLY A 260 4.63 -0.70 -2.84
C GLY A 260 5.18 -1.96 -3.50
N ALA A 261 4.60 -3.15 -3.20
CA ALA A 261 5.06 -4.41 -3.75
C ALA A 261 4.37 -4.75 -5.09
N GLY A 262 5.15 -5.08 -6.11
CA GLY A 262 4.67 -5.45 -7.45
C GLY A 262 4.31 -6.92 -7.64
N SER A 263 4.40 -7.75 -6.60
CA SER A 263 4.17 -9.19 -6.66
C SER A 263 3.41 -9.72 -5.42
N ILE A 264 3.04 -11.01 -5.47
CA ILE A 264 2.54 -11.76 -4.32
C ILE A 264 3.62 -12.75 -3.93
N GLY A 265 4.43 -12.40 -2.92
CA GLY A 265 5.45 -13.27 -2.35
C GLY A 265 4.84 -14.17 -1.26
N LEU A 266 4.87 -15.48 -1.46
CA LEU A 266 4.39 -16.45 -0.47
C LEU A 266 5.53 -17.00 0.37
N ASP A 267 5.20 -17.43 1.59
CA ASP A 267 6.14 -18.14 2.47
C ASP A 267 6.98 -19.15 1.68
N LYS A 268 8.30 -18.99 1.75
CA LYS A 268 9.29 -19.81 1.05
C LYS A 268 9.10 -21.31 1.28
N SER A 269 8.67 -21.73 2.46
CA SER A 269 8.45 -23.14 2.78
C SER A 269 7.16 -23.73 2.19
N LYS A 270 6.29 -22.87 1.61
CA LYS A 270 4.95 -23.26 1.11
C LYS A 270 4.81 -23.16 -0.41
N ILE A 271 5.66 -22.38 -1.08
CA ILE A 271 5.51 -22.04 -2.51
C ILE A 271 5.43 -23.27 -3.42
N ASP A 272 6.28 -24.26 -3.21
CA ASP A 272 6.25 -25.53 -3.98
C ASP A 272 4.91 -26.23 -3.89
N LYS A 273 4.31 -26.28 -2.68
CA LYS A 273 3.01 -26.91 -2.43
C LYS A 273 1.87 -26.16 -3.13
N VAL A 274 1.95 -24.82 -3.19
CA VAL A 274 0.97 -23.98 -3.88
C VAL A 274 1.01 -24.24 -5.38
N TYR A 275 2.19 -24.24 -5.99
CA TYR A 275 2.34 -24.53 -7.39
C TYR A 275 1.97 -25.97 -7.75
N TRP A 276 2.35 -26.94 -6.90
CA TRP A 276 1.91 -28.32 -7.06
C TRP A 276 0.38 -28.46 -7.05
N ALA A 277 -0.31 -27.75 -6.13
CA ALA A 277 -1.77 -27.75 -6.07
C ALA A 277 -2.43 -27.13 -7.30
N LEU A 278 -1.77 -26.14 -7.94
CA LEU A 278 -2.17 -25.58 -9.22
C LEU A 278 -1.89 -26.51 -10.41
N GLY A 279 -1.12 -27.59 -10.21
CA GLY A 279 -0.67 -28.51 -11.25
C GLY A 279 0.54 -28.02 -12.02
N TRP A 280 1.29 -27.09 -11.47
CA TRP A 280 2.51 -26.53 -12.06
C TRP A 280 3.74 -26.94 -11.26
N ASN A 281 4.88 -27.06 -11.95
CA ASN A 281 6.17 -27.32 -11.31
C ASN A 281 6.90 -26.00 -11.08
N TYR A 282 7.08 -25.63 -9.80
CA TYR A 282 7.71 -24.35 -9.44
C TYR A 282 9.16 -24.27 -9.94
N THR A 283 9.94 -25.34 -9.81
CA THR A 283 11.33 -25.37 -10.27
C THR A 283 11.45 -25.08 -11.77
N GLN A 284 10.57 -25.67 -12.59
CA GLN A 284 10.54 -25.40 -14.03
C GLN A 284 10.19 -23.95 -14.36
N LEU A 285 9.27 -23.35 -13.59
CA LEU A 285 8.91 -21.93 -13.75
C LEU A 285 10.07 -21.03 -13.33
N LEU A 286 10.72 -21.33 -12.22
CA LEU A 286 11.86 -20.56 -11.70
C LEU A 286 13.05 -20.54 -12.69
N HIS A 287 13.31 -21.67 -13.34
CA HIS A 287 14.39 -21.78 -14.34
C HIS A 287 13.95 -21.43 -15.76
N SER A 288 12.72 -20.92 -15.94
CA SER A 288 12.16 -20.62 -17.28
C SER A 288 12.12 -21.80 -18.24
N GLU A 289 12.15 -23.04 -17.72
CA GLU A 289 11.96 -24.26 -18.49
C GLU A 289 10.51 -24.44 -18.95
N ARG A 290 9.58 -23.79 -18.22
CA ARG A 290 8.17 -23.64 -18.57
C ARG A 290 7.78 -22.19 -18.50
N ILE A 291 7.11 -21.70 -19.54
CA ILE A 291 6.48 -20.37 -19.59
C ILE A 291 4.97 -20.59 -19.60
N LEU A 292 4.27 -19.93 -18.66
CA LEU A 292 2.81 -20.00 -18.57
C LEU A 292 2.17 -19.17 -19.68
N ASN A 293 1.23 -19.79 -20.41
CA ASN A 293 0.41 -19.06 -21.37
C ASN A 293 -0.72 -18.34 -20.62
N CYS A 294 -1.06 -17.12 -21.02
CA CYS A 294 -2.12 -16.36 -20.38
C CYS A 294 -3.51 -17.03 -20.46
N THR A 295 -3.73 -17.94 -21.39
CA THR A 295 -4.95 -18.78 -21.48
C THR A 295 -5.08 -19.77 -20.32
N GLU A 296 -3.97 -20.09 -19.64
CA GLU A 296 -3.99 -20.92 -18.43
C GLU A 296 -4.58 -20.16 -17.21
N PHE A 297 -4.62 -18.83 -17.29
CA PHE A 297 -5.18 -17.94 -16.26
C PHE A 297 -6.65 -17.68 -16.54
N ASN A 298 -7.53 -18.49 -15.99
CA ASN A 298 -8.95 -18.44 -16.26
C ASN A 298 -9.78 -18.83 -15.01
N SER A 299 -11.09 -18.93 -15.15
CA SER A 299 -12.00 -19.26 -14.06
C SER A 299 -12.02 -20.73 -13.64
N THR A 300 -11.22 -21.60 -14.28
CA THR A 300 -11.17 -23.04 -13.93
C THR A 300 -10.38 -23.31 -12.66
N TRP A 301 -9.67 -22.33 -12.15
CA TRP A 301 -9.00 -22.40 -10.85
C TRP A 301 -9.13 -21.10 -10.05
N SER A 302 -9.01 -21.22 -8.75
CA SER A 302 -9.02 -20.11 -7.82
C SER A 302 -8.14 -20.40 -6.61
N VAL A 303 -7.74 -19.33 -5.92
CA VAL A 303 -7.04 -19.38 -4.63
C VAL A 303 -7.82 -18.59 -3.60
N THR A 304 -8.01 -19.15 -2.42
CA THR A 304 -8.68 -18.50 -1.30
C THR A 304 -7.68 -18.32 -0.17
N PHE A 305 -7.48 -17.08 0.24
CA PHE A 305 -6.66 -16.68 1.37
C PHE A 305 -7.54 -16.69 2.63
N GLU A 306 -7.19 -17.48 3.62
CA GLU A 306 -7.84 -17.50 4.94
C GLU A 306 -6.99 -16.65 5.89
N LEU A 307 -7.52 -15.48 6.26
CA LEU A 307 -6.81 -14.43 7.01
C LEU A 307 -7.52 -14.17 8.34
N GLY A 308 -6.78 -13.99 9.41
CA GLY A 308 -7.35 -13.70 10.73
C GLY A 308 -6.61 -14.39 11.86
N PRO A 309 -6.99 -14.12 13.14
CA PRO A 309 -6.23 -14.57 14.29
C PRO A 309 -6.19 -16.10 14.44
N ASP A 310 -7.26 -16.78 14.03
CA ASP A 310 -7.42 -18.23 14.07
C ASP A 310 -8.38 -18.68 12.96
N GLU A 311 -8.50 -20.00 12.77
CA GLU A 311 -9.38 -20.56 11.72
C GLU A 311 -10.86 -20.25 11.92
N ALA A 312 -11.33 -20.16 13.15
CA ALA A 312 -12.74 -19.93 13.47
C ALA A 312 -13.16 -18.47 13.25
N SER A 313 -12.20 -17.55 13.36
CA SER A 313 -12.38 -16.10 13.22
C SER A 313 -11.72 -15.56 11.95
N SER A 314 -11.37 -16.43 11.00
CA SER A 314 -10.76 -16.01 9.73
C SER A 314 -11.81 -15.48 8.75
N SER A 315 -11.37 -14.55 7.92
CA SER A 315 -12.09 -14.07 6.73
C SER A 315 -11.46 -14.65 5.48
N SER A 316 -12.30 -15.06 4.53
CA SER A 316 -11.88 -15.65 3.26
C SER A 316 -11.88 -14.61 2.16
N VAL A 317 -10.76 -14.51 1.43
CA VAL A 317 -10.64 -13.66 0.25
C VAL A 317 -10.20 -14.52 -0.93
N THR A 318 -10.99 -14.53 -2.02
CA THR A 318 -10.77 -15.43 -3.15
C THR A 318 -10.40 -14.67 -4.42
N LEU A 319 -9.39 -15.17 -5.12
CA LEU A 319 -9.00 -14.75 -6.46
C LEU A 319 -9.14 -15.91 -7.44
N THR A 320 -9.69 -15.63 -8.60
CA THR A 320 -9.69 -16.56 -9.74
C THR A 320 -8.38 -16.48 -10.52
N GLY A 321 -8.06 -17.50 -11.29
CA GLY A 321 -6.90 -17.47 -12.18
C GLY A 321 -6.92 -16.26 -13.13
N GLY A 322 -8.09 -15.93 -13.68
CA GLY A 322 -8.24 -14.75 -14.54
C GLY A 322 -7.86 -13.43 -13.89
N GLN A 323 -8.14 -13.26 -12.59
CA GLN A 323 -7.75 -12.07 -11.83
C GLN A 323 -6.24 -11.98 -11.57
N LEU A 324 -5.54 -13.12 -11.63
CA LEU A 324 -4.09 -13.20 -11.45
C LEU A 324 -3.31 -13.18 -12.77
N ALA A 325 -3.99 -13.07 -13.92
CA ALA A 325 -3.36 -12.96 -15.22
C ALA A 325 -2.57 -11.66 -15.35
N ARG A 326 -1.25 -11.77 -15.58
CA ARG A 326 -0.34 -10.63 -15.82
C ARG A 326 0.45 -10.87 -17.09
N PRO A 327 -0.02 -10.43 -18.28
CA PRO A 327 0.68 -10.58 -19.55
C PRO A 327 2.02 -9.84 -19.60
N GLY A 328 2.93 -10.28 -20.47
CA GLY A 328 4.19 -9.59 -20.73
C GLY A 328 5.43 -10.31 -20.22
N PHE A 329 5.31 -11.51 -19.65
CA PHE A 329 6.48 -12.31 -19.27
C PHE A 329 7.39 -12.59 -20.47
N ALA A 330 8.70 -12.45 -20.26
CA ALA A 330 9.71 -12.61 -21.31
C ALA A 330 9.46 -11.74 -22.57
N ASN A 331 8.88 -10.55 -22.41
CA ASN A 331 8.46 -9.63 -23.48
C ASN A 331 7.44 -10.23 -24.46
N ARG A 332 6.65 -11.20 -24.03
CA ARG A 332 5.63 -11.88 -24.85
C ARG A 332 4.23 -11.55 -24.33
N LYS A 333 3.34 -11.08 -25.22
CA LYS A 333 1.94 -10.74 -24.88
C LYS A 333 1.09 -11.95 -24.50
N ASP A 334 1.40 -13.13 -25.01
CA ASP A 334 0.72 -14.40 -24.77
C ASP A 334 1.24 -15.13 -23.52
N ALA A 335 2.37 -14.68 -22.96
CA ALA A 335 2.98 -15.25 -21.77
C ALA A 335 2.64 -14.43 -20.55
N CYS A 336 2.18 -15.09 -19.49
CA CYS A 336 1.87 -14.49 -18.21
C CYS A 336 2.95 -14.76 -17.16
N TRP A 337 3.18 -13.77 -16.31
CA TRP A 337 4.02 -13.93 -15.12
C TRP A 337 3.44 -15.02 -14.20
N PRO A 338 4.29 -15.84 -13.57
CA PRO A 338 3.83 -16.70 -12.49
C PRO A 338 3.03 -15.90 -11.45
N PRO A 339 1.92 -16.45 -10.88
CA PRO A 339 1.04 -15.67 -10.01
C PRO A 339 1.65 -15.38 -8.65
N PHE A 340 2.61 -16.20 -8.22
CA PHE A 340 3.25 -16.10 -6.90
C PHE A 340 4.76 -16.16 -7.02
N ASP A 341 5.45 -15.33 -6.23
CA ASP A 341 6.90 -15.37 -6.06
C ASP A 341 7.27 -16.04 -4.73
N GLU A 342 8.51 -16.49 -4.61
CA GLU A 342 9.05 -16.95 -3.35
C GLU A 342 9.23 -15.75 -2.42
N GLY A 343 8.67 -15.81 -1.22
CA GLY A 343 8.86 -14.81 -0.18
C GLY A 343 10.26 -14.87 0.44
N ASN A 344 10.66 -13.78 1.09
CA ASN A 344 12.02 -13.61 1.61
C ASN A 344 12.37 -14.53 2.78
N SER A 345 11.38 -15.07 3.50
CA SER A 345 11.60 -15.93 4.68
C SER A 345 10.43 -16.88 4.93
N ASN A 346 10.68 -17.87 5.79
CA ASN A 346 9.62 -18.74 6.29
C ASN A 346 8.69 -17.97 7.25
N GLY A 347 7.39 -18.28 7.20
CA GLY A 347 6.38 -17.63 8.03
C GLY A 347 6.02 -16.20 7.60
N PHE A 348 6.49 -15.73 6.44
CA PHE A 348 6.23 -14.39 5.93
C PHE A 348 5.75 -14.43 4.48
N SER A 349 4.65 -13.73 4.22
CA SER A 349 4.13 -13.51 2.88
C SER A 349 3.91 -12.01 2.64
N LEU A 350 4.32 -11.52 1.47
CA LEU A 350 4.17 -10.13 1.04
C LEU A 350 3.09 -10.06 -0.04
N ILE A 351 1.96 -9.45 0.27
CA ILE A 351 0.77 -9.42 -0.58
C ILE A 351 0.68 -8.06 -1.27
N GLY A 352 1.19 -7.99 -2.49
CA GLY A 352 1.31 -6.75 -3.23
C GLY A 352 0.14 -6.43 -4.16
N THR A 353 0.39 -5.49 -5.07
CA THR A 353 -0.60 -4.94 -5.99
C THR A 353 -1.34 -5.95 -6.85
N PRO A 354 -0.79 -7.10 -7.29
CA PRO A 354 -1.56 -8.09 -8.05
C PRO A 354 -2.77 -8.66 -7.28
N PHE A 355 -2.69 -8.69 -5.95
CA PHE A 355 -3.82 -9.01 -5.09
C PHE A 355 -4.67 -7.76 -4.80
N LEU A 356 -4.03 -6.68 -4.32
CA LEU A 356 -4.71 -5.49 -3.82
C LEU A 356 -5.57 -4.80 -4.88
N THR A 357 -5.13 -4.79 -6.13
CA THR A 357 -5.88 -4.19 -7.24
C THR A 357 -7.18 -4.94 -7.60
N GLN A 358 -7.37 -6.16 -7.09
CA GLN A 358 -8.58 -6.94 -7.35
C GLN A 358 -9.73 -6.61 -6.38
N PHE A 359 -9.46 -5.80 -5.36
CA PHE A 359 -10.42 -5.46 -4.31
C PHE A 359 -10.48 -3.96 -4.07
N TYR A 360 -11.63 -3.50 -3.62
CA TYR A 360 -11.73 -2.27 -2.87
C TYR A 360 -11.21 -2.53 -1.45
N THR A 361 -10.28 -1.71 -0.95
CA THR A 361 -9.66 -1.94 0.36
C THR A 361 -9.89 -0.77 1.32
N VAL A 362 -10.17 -1.09 2.60
CA VAL A 362 -10.29 -0.09 3.68
C VAL A 362 -9.28 -0.42 4.77
N TRP A 363 -8.48 0.57 5.12
CA TRP A 363 -7.36 0.53 6.05
C TRP A 363 -7.70 1.42 7.24
N ASP A 364 -8.21 0.82 8.32
CA ASP A 364 -8.78 1.54 9.46
C ASP A 364 -7.89 1.41 10.70
N PHE A 365 -7.48 2.52 11.27
CA PHE A 365 -6.69 2.56 12.52
C PHE A 365 -7.56 2.29 13.76
N GLY A 366 -8.89 2.42 13.64
CA GLY A 366 -9.87 2.19 14.72
C GLY A 366 -9.94 3.33 15.73
N SER A 367 -9.02 4.29 15.72
CA SER A 367 -9.00 5.45 16.62
C SER A 367 -8.17 6.58 16.01
N HIS A 368 -8.48 7.84 16.39
CA HIS A 368 -7.61 8.99 16.09
C HIS A 368 -6.38 9.07 17.01
N GLU A 369 -6.39 8.35 18.12
CA GLU A 369 -5.30 8.31 19.10
C GLU A 369 -4.48 7.03 18.93
N GLU A 370 -3.19 7.15 18.66
CA GLU A 370 -2.30 6.02 18.38
C GLU A 370 -2.28 4.97 19.51
N SER A 371 -2.30 5.41 20.75
CA SER A 371 -2.34 4.52 21.93
C SER A 371 -3.62 3.67 22.04
N LYS A 372 -4.65 4.01 21.26
CA LYS A 372 -5.95 3.32 21.23
C LYS A 372 -6.19 2.58 19.91
N TYR A 373 -5.20 2.45 19.05
CA TYR A 373 -5.35 1.78 17.76
C TYR A 373 -5.84 0.35 17.91
N LYS A 374 -6.83 0.00 17.11
CA LYS A 374 -7.36 -1.36 16.88
C LYS A 374 -7.53 -1.55 15.37
N PRO A 375 -6.42 -1.58 14.64
CA PRO A 375 -6.49 -1.48 13.20
C PRO A 375 -7.06 -2.74 12.57
N THR A 376 -7.80 -2.50 11.49
CA THR A 376 -8.38 -3.55 10.63
C THR A 376 -8.11 -3.25 9.17
N LEU A 377 -8.03 -4.31 8.38
CA LEU A 377 -7.96 -4.25 6.93
C LEU A 377 -9.18 -4.97 6.34
N SER A 378 -9.87 -4.33 5.40
CA SER A 378 -11.07 -4.87 4.80
C SER A 378 -10.94 -4.95 3.28
N PHE A 379 -11.53 -6.02 2.70
CA PHE A 379 -11.51 -6.30 1.27
C PHE A 379 -12.95 -6.43 0.76
N GLY A 380 -13.31 -5.65 -0.23
CA GLY A 380 -14.60 -5.71 -0.92
C GLY A 380 -14.42 -6.09 -2.38
N ASN A 381 -15.30 -6.93 -2.92
CA ASN A 381 -15.33 -7.15 -4.36
C ASN A 381 -15.62 -5.83 -5.06
N LEU A 382 -14.93 -5.55 -6.16
CA LEU A 382 -15.16 -4.33 -6.93
C LEU A 382 -16.55 -4.37 -7.58
N LYS A 383 -17.29 -3.26 -7.53
CA LYS A 383 -18.45 -3.05 -8.40
C LYS A 383 -17.97 -2.98 -9.85
N ARG A 384 -18.62 -3.76 -10.69
CA ARG A 384 -18.41 -3.78 -12.15
C ARG A 384 -19.48 -2.98 -12.86
#